data_3fd3086625080cf309646fbcc1ee1773
#
_entry.id   3fd3086625080cf309646fbcc1ee1773
#
_cell.length_a   1.000
_cell.length_b   1.000
_cell.length_c   1.000
_cell.angle_alpha   90.00
_cell.angle_beta   90.00
_cell.angle_gamma   90.00
#
_symmetry.space_group_name_H-M   'P 1'
#
loop_
_entity.id
_entity.type
_entity.pdbx_description
1 polymer ?
#
loop_
_entity_poly.entity_id
_entity_poly.type
_entity_poly.pdbx_seq_one_letter_code
_entity_poly.pdbx_strand_id
1 'polypeptide(L)'
;MFLELSFLTYSPLRHWKVGKGHKLAVLGLGGLGHMAVKFGVSFGAEVTVLSTSPEKEADAKKLGAHKFIVTKDEEHLKSVTGYFDFILDTVSAPHDLNLYLSLLGVNGVHICVGAPPTPYQTHAFSLIGGRKSLAGSLIGGLPETQEMLDYCAEHHIVSDIEMIDIKNVHEAYDRMMKGDVRYRFVIDMASL
;
A
#
# COMPACT_ATOMS: atom_id res chain seq x y z
N MET A 1 -18.41 -3.42 7.04
CA MET A 1 -17.60 -4.64 7.08
C MET A 1 -16.98 -4.91 5.71
N PHE A 2 -15.88 -4.24 5.38
CA PHE A 2 -15.25 -4.37 4.05
C PHE A 2 -13.72 -4.28 4.21
N LEU A 3 -13.21 -5.05 5.19
CA LEU A 3 -11.79 -5.07 5.55
C LEU A 3 -11.04 -6.26 4.92
N GLU A 4 -11.69 -7.11 4.15
CA GLU A 4 -11.09 -8.35 3.61
C GLU A 4 -9.79 -8.11 2.84
N LEU A 5 -9.76 -7.12 1.93
CA LEU A 5 -8.52 -6.76 1.23
C LEU A 5 -7.53 -5.97 2.12
N SER A 6 -7.97 -5.46 3.26
CA SER A 6 -7.11 -4.76 4.22
C SER A 6 -6.12 -5.70 4.88
N PHE A 7 -6.49 -6.98 4.99
CA PHE A 7 -5.62 -8.03 5.49
C PHE A 7 -4.30 -8.13 4.72
N LEU A 8 -4.34 -7.98 3.39
CA LEU A 8 -3.15 -8.01 2.53
C LEU A 8 -2.09 -6.96 2.92
N THR A 9 -2.49 -5.90 3.60
CA THR A 9 -1.58 -4.85 4.06
C THR A 9 -1.30 -4.92 5.56
N TYR A 10 -2.27 -5.39 6.36
CA TYR A 10 -2.09 -5.60 7.80
C TYR A 10 -1.07 -6.70 8.10
N SER A 11 -1.29 -7.90 7.53
CA SER A 11 -0.48 -9.10 7.77
C SER A 11 1.02 -8.85 7.54
N PRO A 12 1.48 -8.36 6.38
CA PRO A 12 2.91 -8.13 6.18
C PRO A 12 3.46 -7.07 7.13
N LEU A 13 2.75 -5.98 7.41
CA LEU A 13 3.23 -4.96 8.34
C LEU A 13 3.42 -5.53 9.76
N ARG A 14 2.54 -6.44 10.19
CA ARG A 14 2.68 -7.16 11.46
C ARG A 14 3.80 -8.17 11.43
N HIS A 15 3.91 -8.97 10.36
CA HIS A 15 4.95 -9.98 10.20
C HIS A 15 6.36 -9.39 10.31
N TRP A 16 6.61 -8.29 9.61
CA TRP A 16 7.90 -7.58 9.66
C TRP A 16 8.01 -6.59 10.82
N LYS A 17 7.02 -6.57 11.73
CA LYS A 17 7.03 -5.74 12.95
C LYS A 17 7.24 -4.26 12.62
N VAL A 18 6.64 -3.79 11.54
CA VAL A 18 6.65 -2.36 11.19
C VAL A 18 6.04 -1.56 12.34
N GLY A 19 6.70 -0.48 12.75
CA GLY A 19 6.25 0.31 13.88
C GLY A 19 7.11 1.53 14.14
N LYS A 20 7.07 2.04 15.36
CA LYS A 20 7.75 3.27 15.78
C LYS A 20 9.25 3.23 15.44
N GLY A 21 9.72 4.28 14.78
CA GLY A 21 11.11 4.44 14.35
C GLY A 21 11.42 3.90 12.97
N HIS A 22 10.50 3.14 12.35
CA HIS A 22 10.66 2.67 10.99
C HIS A 22 10.15 3.68 9.96
N LYS A 23 10.80 3.72 8.81
CA LYS A 23 10.42 4.48 7.62
C LYS A 23 9.78 3.54 6.61
N LEU A 24 8.48 3.66 6.46
CA LEU A 24 7.66 2.85 5.56
C LEU A 24 7.31 3.63 4.30
N ALA A 25 7.68 3.13 3.13
CA ALA A 25 7.10 3.58 1.88
C ALA A 25 5.90 2.71 1.50
N VAL A 26 4.79 3.34 1.12
CA VAL A 26 3.64 2.68 0.49
C VAL A 26 3.66 3.02 -0.98
N LEU A 27 3.94 2.04 -1.83
CA LEU A 27 3.96 2.20 -3.28
C LEU A 27 2.55 1.97 -3.83
N GLY A 28 1.98 3.04 -4.40
CA GLY A 28 0.60 3.09 -4.86
C GLY A 28 -0.40 3.55 -3.79
N LEU A 29 -1.37 4.38 -4.20
CA LEU A 29 -2.46 4.83 -3.35
C LEU A 29 -3.80 4.49 -4.01
N GLY A 30 -4.22 3.28 -3.80
CA GLY A 30 -5.49 2.69 -4.24
C GLY A 30 -6.17 1.94 -3.10
N GLY A 31 -7.00 0.94 -3.44
CA GLY A 31 -7.75 0.14 -2.47
C GLY A 31 -6.90 -0.54 -1.39
N LEU A 32 -5.70 -1.02 -1.73
CA LEU A 32 -4.74 -1.58 -0.76
C LEU A 32 -3.91 -0.47 -0.11
N GLY A 33 -3.38 0.46 -0.91
CA GLY A 33 -2.46 1.48 -0.43
C GLY A 33 -3.06 2.39 0.64
N HIS A 34 -4.35 2.77 0.55
CA HIS A 34 -4.96 3.62 1.58
C HIS A 34 -5.02 2.93 2.94
N MET A 35 -5.29 1.60 2.97
CA MET A 35 -5.26 0.83 4.22
C MET A 35 -3.84 0.64 4.73
N ALA A 36 -2.86 0.44 3.83
CA ALA A 36 -1.45 0.37 4.20
C ALA A 36 -0.98 1.66 4.89
N VAL A 37 -1.40 2.83 4.39
CA VAL A 37 -1.11 4.12 5.05
C VAL A 37 -1.73 4.17 6.44
N LYS A 38 -3.03 3.85 6.57
CA LYS A 38 -3.73 3.85 7.88
C LYS A 38 -3.06 2.92 8.89
N PHE A 39 -2.72 1.70 8.50
CA PHE A 39 -2.03 0.76 9.39
C PHE A 39 -0.62 1.22 9.74
N GLY A 40 0.17 1.64 8.74
CA GLY A 40 1.53 2.13 8.98
C GLY A 40 1.58 3.29 9.96
N VAL A 41 0.66 4.25 9.82
CA VAL A 41 0.50 5.38 10.74
C VAL A 41 0.07 4.90 12.13
N SER A 42 -0.93 4.02 12.21
CA SER A 42 -1.42 3.47 13.48
C SER A 42 -0.35 2.67 14.23
N PHE A 43 0.54 1.98 13.52
CA PHE A 43 1.69 1.29 14.11
C PHE A 43 2.82 2.24 14.53
N GLY A 44 2.73 3.53 14.19
CA GLY A 44 3.71 4.55 14.56
C GLY A 44 4.92 4.66 13.63
N ALA A 45 4.86 4.11 12.44
CA ALA A 45 5.91 4.28 11.43
C ALA A 45 5.84 5.68 10.78
N GLU A 46 6.98 6.18 10.30
CA GLU A 46 7.01 7.33 9.40
C GLU A 46 6.57 6.85 8.00
N VAL A 47 5.38 7.23 7.57
CA VAL A 47 4.79 6.75 6.30
C VAL A 47 5.02 7.76 5.18
N THR A 48 5.59 7.30 4.08
CA THR A 48 5.73 8.02 2.81
C THR A 48 4.92 7.31 1.73
N VAL A 49 4.05 8.04 1.03
CA VAL A 49 3.36 7.50 -0.14
C VAL A 49 4.19 7.77 -1.40
N LEU A 50 4.40 6.73 -2.21
CA LEU A 50 5.02 6.82 -3.53
C LEU A 50 3.93 6.64 -4.59
N SER A 51 3.70 7.63 -5.45
CA SER A 51 2.63 7.58 -6.46
C SER A 51 3.05 8.28 -7.76
N THR A 52 2.54 7.79 -8.89
CA THR A 52 2.70 8.46 -10.19
C THR A 52 1.75 9.66 -10.37
N SER A 53 0.78 9.82 -9.48
CA SER A 53 -0.36 10.74 -9.59
C SER A 53 -0.27 11.83 -8.53
N PRO A 54 0.20 13.06 -8.88
CA PRO A 54 0.38 14.14 -7.91
C PRO A 54 -0.91 14.59 -7.23
N GLU A 55 -2.06 14.45 -7.91
CA GLU A 55 -3.39 14.78 -7.39
C GLU A 55 -3.78 13.96 -6.15
N LYS A 56 -3.10 12.86 -5.88
CA LYS A 56 -3.33 12.00 -4.70
C LYS A 56 -2.64 12.50 -3.42
N GLU A 57 -1.83 13.56 -3.50
CA GLU A 57 -1.10 14.06 -2.33
C GLU A 57 -2.03 14.50 -1.19
N ALA A 58 -3.10 15.23 -1.53
CA ALA A 58 -4.06 15.69 -0.53
C ALA A 58 -4.76 14.51 0.18
N ASP A 59 -5.10 13.46 -0.57
CA ASP A 59 -5.70 12.25 -0.03
C ASP A 59 -4.71 11.49 0.86
N ALA A 60 -3.45 11.35 0.44
CA ALA A 60 -2.40 10.72 1.25
C ALA A 60 -2.23 11.43 2.61
N LYS A 61 -2.22 12.75 2.61
CA LYS A 61 -2.14 13.56 3.85
C LYS A 61 -3.35 13.36 4.75
N LYS A 62 -4.56 13.31 4.19
CA LYS A 62 -5.80 13.03 4.96
C LYS A 62 -5.77 11.65 5.62
N LEU A 63 -5.15 10.67 4.98
CA LEU A 63 -4.97 9.31 5.52
C LEU A 63 -3.89 9.26 6.61
N GLY A 64 -3.14 10.35 6.83
CA GLY A 64 -2.11 10.47 7.83
C GLY A 64 -0.68 10.24 7.32
N ALA A 65 -0.46 10.11 6.01
CA ALA A 65 0.89 10.01 5.47
C ALA A 65 1.74 11.24 5.82
N HIS A 66 2.96 11.01 6.26
CA HIS A 66 3.89 12.06 6.66
C HIS A 66 4.54 12.75 5.46
N LYS A 67 4.77 11.98 4.38
CA LYS A 67 5.40 12.46 3.15
C LYS A 67 4.70 11.88 1.93
N PHE A 68 4.82 12.60 0.81
CA PHE A 68 4.34 12.16 -0.49
C PHE A 68 5.39 12.43 -1.54
N ILE A 69 5.66 11.46 -2.39
CA ILE A 69 6.65 11.56 -3.47
C ILE A 69 6.00 11.15 -4.79
N VAL A 70 6.09 12.03 -5.78
CA VAL A 70 5.69 11.73 -7.15
C VAL A 70 6.79 10.91 -7.81
N THR A 71 6.51 9.66 -8.17
CA THR A 71 7.54 8.74 -8.68
C THR A 71 8.04 9.06 -10.10
N LYS A 72 7.40 10.01 -10.78
CA LYS A 72 7.87 10.57 -12.06
C LYS A 72 8.93 11.66 -11.88
N ASP A 73 9.11 12.16 -10.67
CA ASP A 73 10.14 13.13 -10.30
C ASP A 73 11.40 12.37 -9.87
N GLU A 74 12.32 12.22 -10.82
CA GLU A 74 13.56 11.48 -10.59
C GLU A 74 14.47 12.14 -9.53
N GLU A 75 14.49 13.47 -9.43
CA GLU A 75 15.31 14.17 -8.44
C GLU A 75 14.77 13.90 -7.05
N HIS A 76 13.46 13.95 -6.89
CA HIS A 76 12.81 13.64 -5.61
C HIS A 76 13.03 12.17 -5.22
N LEU A 77 12.92 11.22 -6.15
CA LEU A 77 13.25 9.81 -5.87
C LEU A 77 14.72 9.62 -5.48
N LYS A 78 15.65 10.26 -6.18
CA LYS A 78 17.08 10.20 -5.84
C LYS A 78 17.36 10.71 -4.44
N SER A 79 16.62 11.72 -3.95
CA SER A 79 16.80 12.29 -2.61
C SER A 79 16.46 11.30 -1.48
N VAL A 80 15.73 10.24 -1.76
CA VAL A 80 15.33 9.18 -0.81
C VAL A 80 16.01 7.84 -1.08
N THR A 81 17.10 7.83 -1.85
CA THR A 81 17.92 6.63 -2.05
C THR A 81 18.46 6.12 -0.71
N GLY A 82 18.27 4.83 -0.43
CA GLY A 82 18.73 4.22 0.82
C GLY A 82 17.97 4.67 2.09
N TYR A 83 16.79 5.26 1.94
CA TYR A 83 16.07 5.91 3.04
C TYR A 83 15.11 5.00 3.79
N PHE A 84 14.41 4.09 3.10
CA PHE A 84 13.34 3.31 3.69
C PHE A 84 13.82 2.00 4.32
N ASP A 85 13.21 1.65 5.45
CA ASP A 85 13.36 0.32 6.06
C ASP A 85 12.45 -0.69 5.38
N PHE A 86 11.24 -0.25 4.99
CA PHE A 86 10.24 -1.09 4.33
C PHE A 86 9.61 -0.36 3.14
N ILE A 87 9.36 -1.11 2.08
CA ILE A 87 8.50 -0.69 0.98
C ILE A 87 7.38 -1.72 0.86
N LEU A 88 6.13 -1.31 1.07
CA LEU A 88 4.96 -2.14 0.79
C LEU A 88 4.45 -1.79 -0.60
N ASP A 89 4.64 -2.70 -1.53
CA ASP A 89 4.29 -2.53 -2.94
C ASP A 89 2.88 -3.06 -3.21
N THR A 90 1.94 -2.14 -3.46
CA THR A 90 0.53 -2.44 -3.74
C THR A 90 0.18 -2.30 -5.23
N VAL A 91 1.18 -2.11 -6.10
CA VAL A 91 0.99 -1.82 -7.52
C VAL A 91 0.95 -3.10 -8.34
N SER A 92 -0.13 -3.28 -9.11
CA SER A 92 -0.27 -4.40 -10.05
C SER A 92 0.08 -4.03 -11.50
N ALA A 93 0.48 -2.78 -11.78
CA ALA A 93 1.02 -2.39 -13.09
C ALA A 93 2.51 -2.72 -13.17
N PRO A 94 3.05 -3.02 -14.37
CA PRO A 94 4.48 -3.20 -14.54
C PRO A 94 5.28 -1.97 -14.10
N HIS A 95 6.34 -2.17 -13.32
CA HIS A 95 7.25 -1.12 -12.86
C HIS A 95 8.65 -1.68 -12.61
N ASP A 96 9.65 -0.79 -12.52
CA ASP A 96 11.04 -1.19 -12.29
C ASP A 96 11.29 -1.46 -10.81
N LEU A 97 11.36 -2.73 -10.44
CA LEU A 97 11.67 -3.17 -9.08
C LEU A 97 13.04 -2.68 -8.59
N ASN A 98 14.05 -2.60 -9.49
CA ASN A 98 15.40 -2.18 -9.10
C ASN A 98 15.42 -0.71 -8.64
N LEU A 99 14.60 0.13 -9.26
CA LEU A 99 14.42 1.51 -8.81
C LEU A 99 13.98 1.56 -7.35
N TYR A 100 12.93 0.81 -7.00
CA TYR A 100 12.42 0.80 -5.61
C TYR A 100 13.35 0.09 -4.63
N LEU A 101 14.04 -0.96 -5.06
CA LEU A 101 15.10 -1.58 -4.24
C LEU A 101 16.24 -0.60 -3.92
N SER A 102 16.53 0.37 -4.81
CA SER A 102 17.54 1.41 -4.53
C SER A 102 17.13 2.36 -3.41
N LEU A 103 15.84 2.53 -3.17
CA LEU A 103 15.30 3.40 -2.11
C LEU A 103 15.39 2.77 -0.72
N LEU A 104 15.57 1.44 -0.63
CA LEU A 104 15.75 0.73 0.64
C LEU A 104 17.14 1.00 1.24
N GLY A 105 17.15 1.22 2.55
CA GLY A 105 18.35 1.22 3.35
C GLY A 105 18.99 -0.17 3.52
N VAL A 106 20.05 -0.22 4.33
CA VAL A 106 20.68 -1.51 4.70
C VAL A 106 19.70 -2.37 5.50
N ASN A 107 19.59 -3.65 5.16
CA ASN A 107 18.60 -4.60 5.71
C ASN A 107 17.15 -4.28 5.35
N GLY A 108 16.89 -3.34 4.45
CA GLY A 108 15.54 -2.99 4.06
C GLY A 108 14.79 -4.12 3.35
N VAL A 109 13.48 -4.12 3.47
CA VAL A 109 12.61 -5.16 2.90
C VAL A 109 11.61 -4.54 1.93
N HIS A 110 11.59 -5.04 0.69
CA HIS A 110 10.54 -4.76 -0.29
C HIS A 110 9.51 -5.88 -0.24
N ILE A 111 8.26 -5.53 0.04
CA ILE A 111 7.17 -6.47 0.29
C ILE A 111 6.15 -6.32 -0.83
N CYS A 112 6.03 -7.34 -1.70
CA CYS A 112 5.07 -7.37 -2.79
C CYS A 112 3.72 -7.88 -2.28
N VAL A 113 2.68 -7.09 -2.47
CA VAL A 113 1.26 -7.46 -2.32
C VAL A 113 0.46 -7.15 -3.58
N GLY A 114 0.96 -6.29 -4.44
CA GLY A 114 0.50 -6.13 -5.83
C GLY A 114 0.99 -7.29 -6.70
N ALA A 115 0.24 -7.62 -7.75
CA ALA A 115 0.55 -8.73 -8.64
C ALA A 115 0.58 -8.24 -10.11
N PRO A 116 1.72 -7.72 -10.60
CA PRO A 116 1.84 -7.34 -12.00
C PRO A 116 1.79 -8.58 -12.91
N PRO A 117 1.25 -8.44 -14.14
CA PRO A 117 1.08 -9.56 -15.07
C PRO A 117 2.41 -10.10 -15.63
N THR A 118 3.48 -9.33 -15.50
CA THR A 118 4.81 -9.70 -15.98
C THR A 118 5.76 -10.00 -14.82
N PRO A 119 6.65 -11.00 -14.97
CA PRO A 119 7.65 -11.29 -13.94
C PRO A 119 8.54 -10.09 -13.63
N TYR A 120 8.89 -9.91 -12.38
CA TYR A 120 9.90 -8.94 -11.98
C TYR A 120 11.28 -9.36 -12.50
N GLN A 121 12.04 -8.36 -12.99
CA GLN A 121 13.45 -8.51 -13.32
C GLN A 121 14.27 -7.75 -12.30
N THR A 122 15.19 -8.43 -11.61
CA THR A 122 16.05 -7.78 -10.63
C THR A 122 17.51 -8.22 -10.80
N HIS A 123 18.43 -7.29 -10.56
CA HIS A 123 19.85 -7.57 -10.51
C HIS A 123 20.25 -8.06 -9.12
N ALA A 124 21.10 -9.08 -9.04
CA ALA A 124 21.57 -9.61 -7.77
C ALA A 124 22.17 -8.51 -6.86
N PHE A 125 22.94 -7.58 -7.43
CA PHE A 125 23.53 -6.48 -6.68
C PHE A 125 22.52 -5.48 -6.12
N SER A 126 21.31 -5.39 -6.65
CA SER A 126 20.24 -4.59 -6.06
C SER A 126 19.85 -5.10 -4.65
N LEU A 127 20.11 -6.37 -4.36
CA LEU A 127 19.88 -7.00 -3.05
C LEU A 127 21.18 -7.08 -2.24
N ILE A 128 22.25 -7.62 -2.84
CA ILE A 128 23.53 -7.89 -2.16
C ILE A 128 24.13 -6.58 -1.57
N GLY A 129 24.10 -5.48 -2.33
CA GLY A 129 24.76 -4.22 -1.98
C GLY A 129 24.28 -3.58 -0.66
N GLY A 130 23.12 -3.99 -0.13
CA GLY A 130 22.59 -3.48 1.12
C GLY A 130 21.99 -4.57 2.03
N ARG A 131 22.27 -5.85 1.75
CA ARG A 131 21.64 -7.00 2.43
C ARG A 131 20.11 -6.85 2.47
N LYS A 132 19.54 -6.46 1.34
CA LYS A 132 18.11 -6.19 1.17
C LYS A 132 17.34 -7.48 0.92
N SER A 133 16.06 -7.48 1.24
CA SER A 133 15.17 -8.61 1.01
C SER A 133 14.04 -8.23 0.06
N LEU A 134 13.72 -9.14 -0.85
CA LEU A 134 12.50 -9.13 -1.64
C LEU A 134 11.57 -10.21 -1.08
N ALA A 135 10.39 -9.81 -0.68
CA ALA A 135 9.43 -10.66 0.01
C ALA A 135 8.04 -10.49 -0.59
N GLY A 136 7.15 -11.40 -0.29
CA GLY A 136 5.75 -11.32 -0.70
C GLY A 136 4.82 -11.69 0.45
N SER A 137 3.59 -11.20 0.38
CA SER A 137 2.53 -11.59 1.28
C SER A 137 1.22 -11.70 0.51
N LEU A 138 0.44 -12.71 0.86
CA LEU A 138 -0.88 -12.94 0.29
C LEU A 138 -1.91 -12.85 1.43
N ILE A 139 -3.01 -13.58 1.32
CA ILE A 139 -4.03 -13.66 2.37
C ILE A 139 -3.53 -14.49 3.56
N GLY A 140 -3.98 -14.13 4.76
CA GLY A 140 -3.67 -14.90 5.97
C GLY A 140 -4.81 -15.80 6.42
N GLY A 141 -4.58 -16.47 7.53
CA GLY A 141 -5.54 -17.38 8.16
C GLY A 141 -6.60 -16.66 9.00
N LEU A 142 -7.62 -17.40 9.41
CA LEU A 142 -8.71 -16.88 10.25
C LEU A 142 -8.23 -16.20 11.56
N PRO A 143 -7.24 -16.74 12.30
CA PRO A 143 -6.80 -16.10 13.54
C PRO A 143 -6.24 -14.69 13.32
N GLU A 144 -5.41 -14.51 12.29
CA GLU A 144 -4.81 -13.21 11.98
C GLU A 144 -5.83 -12.23 11.39
N THR A 145 -6.84 -12.74 10.67
CA THR A 145 -7.98 -11.93 10.22
C THR A 145 -8.77 -11.40 11.40
N GLN A 146 -9.02 -12.24 12.41
CA GLN A 146 -9.71 -11.81 13.63
C GLN A 146 -8.87 -10.77 14.39
N GLU A 147 -7.56 -11.00 14.54
CA GLU A 147 -6.63 -10.02 15.14
C GLU A 147 -6.73 -8.66 14.44
N MET A 148 -6.72 -8.64 13.09
CA MET A 148 -6.87 -7.41 12.33
C MET A 148 -8.21 -6.72 12.61
N LEU A 149 -9.32 -7.47 12.65
CA LEU A 149 -10.64 -6.89 12.90
C LEU A 149 -10.71 -6.27 14.31
N ASP A 150 -10.18 -6.96 15.32
CA ASP A 150 -10.13 -6.48 16.68
C ASP A 150 -9.26 -5.21 16.79
N TYR A 151 -8.08 -5.22 16.13
CA TYR A 151 -7.21 -4.07 16.04
C TYR A 151 -7.91 -2.87 15.36
N CYS A 152 -8.59 -3.11 14.24
CA CYS A 152 -9.34 -2.07 13.54
C CYS A 152 -10.45 -1.48 14.39
N ALA A 153 -11.15 -2.31 15.17
CA ALA A 153 -12.19 -1.83 16.08
C ALA A 153 -11.62 -0.97 17.22
N GLU A 154 -10.51 -1.40 17.83
CA GLU A 154 -9.84 -0.68 18.92
C GLU A 154 -9.29 0.68 18.46
N HIS A 155 -8.71 0.72 17.25
CA HIS A 155 -8.05 1.92 16.72
C HIS A 155 -8.93 2.74 15.76
N HIS A 156 -10.22 2.40 15.62
CA HIS A 156 -11.19 3.09 14.74
C HIS A 156 -10.74 3.18 13.28
N ILE A 157 -10.07 2.12 12.78
CA ILE A 157 -9.61 2.05 11.40
C ILE A 157 -10.70 1.42 10.53
N VAL A 158 -11.16 2.17 9.54
CA VAL A 158 -12.15 1.70 8.55
C VAL A 158 -11.67 2.01 7.14
N SER A 159 -12.16 1.24 6.15
CA SER A 159 -11.93 1.57 4.74
C SER A 159 -12.75 2.79 4.34
N ASP A 160 -12.18 3.65 3.51
CA ASP A 160 -12.95 4.69 2.84
C ASP A 160 -13.71 4.07 1.66
N ILE A 161 -15.02 4.32 1.61
CA ILE A 161 -15.93 3.67 0.66
C ILE A 161 -16.82 4.69 -0.02
N GLU A 162 -17.25 4.35 -1.24
CA GLU A 162 -18.34 5.01 -1.96
C GLU A 162 -19.52 4.03 -2.06
N MET A 163 -20.66 4.39 -1.45
CA MET A 163 -21.88 3.58 -1.54
C MET A 163 -22.53 3.77 -2.92
N ILE A 164 -22.96 2.68 -3.54
CA ILE A 164 -23.66 2.71 -4.82
C ILE A 164 -24.89 1.80 -4.79
N ASP A 165 -25.91 2.14 -5.58
CA ASP A 165 -27.01 1.23 -5.90
C ASP A 165 -26.53 0.14 -6.85
N ILE A 166 -27.14 -1.05 -6.80
CA ILE A 166 -26.80 -2.18 -7.70
C ILE A 166 -26.93 -1.81 -9.18
N LYS A 167 -27.89 -0.97 -9.56
CA LYS A 167 -28.08 -0.52 -10.94
C LYS A 167 -26.88 0.26 -11.52
N ASN A 168 -26.03 0.83 -10.65
CA ASN A 168 -24.87 1.66 -11.03
C ASN A 168 -23.58 0.84 -11.11
N VAL A 169 -23.64 -0.50 -11.00
CA VAL A 169 -22.45 -1.37 -10.96
C VAL A 169 -21.57 -1.22 -12.21
N HIS A 170 -22.16 -1.07 -13.40
CA HIS A 170 -21.38 -0.88 -14.63
C HIS A 170 -20.61 0.44 -14.64
N GLU A 171 -21.24 1.54 -14.22
CA GLU A 171 -20.59 2.84 -14.07
C GLU A 171 -19.44 2.77 -13.05
N ALA A 172 -19.66 2.07 -11.92
CA ALA A 172 -18.63 1.86 -10.90
C ALA A 172 -17.42 1.10 -11.47
N TYR A 173 -17.62 0.07 -12.30
CA TYR A 173 -16.53 -0.62 -13.00
C TYR A 173 -15.76 0.30 -13.94
N ASP A 174 -16.46 1.13 -14.72
CA ASP A 174 -15.83 2.08 -15.63
C ASP A 174 -14.99 3.11 -14.87
N ARG A 175 -15.48 3.61 -13.75
CA ARG A 175 -14.76 4.52 -12.86
C ARG A 175 -13.55 3.84 -12.21
N MET A 176 -13.71 2.59 -11.75
CA MET A 176 -12.62 1.82 -11.16
C MET A 176 -11.48 1.59 -12.17
N MET A 177 -11.80 1.26 -13.43
CA MET A 177 -10.80 1.09 -14.49
C MET A 177 -10.04 2.39 -14.79
N LYS A 178 -10.62 3.55 -14.54
CA LYS A 178 -9.99 4.87 -14.68
C LYS A 178 -9.25 5.32 -13.41
N GLY A 179 -9.31 4.53 -12.32
CA GLY A 179 -8.76 4.90 -11.02
C GLY A 179 -9.53 6.01 -10.29
N ASP A 180 -10.77 6.27 -10.74
CA ASP A 180 -11.68 7.26 -10.16
C ASP A 180 -12.56 6.61 -9.08
N VAL A 181 -11.96 6.28 -7.95
CA VAL A 181 -12.65 5.75 -6.76
C VAL A 181 -11.85 6.06 -5.48
N ARG A 182 -12.53 6.36 -4.38
CA ARG A 182 -11.94 6.70 -3.07
C ARG A 182 -12.53 5.87 -1.93
N TYR A 183 -12.12 4.63 -1.73
CA TYR A 183 -11.15 3.80 -2.51
C TYR A 183 -11.79 2.49 -2.93
N ARG A 184 -13.05 2.27 -2.54
CA ARG A 184 -13.86 1.08 -2.83
C ARG A 184 -15.31 1.45 -3.06
N PHE A 185 -15.91 0.84 -4.06
CA PHE A 185 -17.36 0.83 -4.19
C PHE A 185 -17.96 -0.25 -3.29
N VAL A 186 -19.06 0.10 -2.64
CA VAL A 186 -19.86 -0.81 -1.82
C VAL A 186 -21.30 -0.73 -2.30
N ILE A 187 -21.86 -1.87 -2.68
CA ILE A 187 -23.24 -1.94 -3.15
C ILE A 187 -24.19 -1.95 -1.96
N ASP A 188 -25.15 -1.03 -1.94
CA ASP A 188 -26.27 -1.12 -1.01
C ASP A 188 -27.21 -2.25 -1.42
N MET A 189 -27.24 -3.32 -0.66
CA MET A 189 -28.08 -4.47 -0.94
C MET A 189 -29.58 -4.18 -0.80
N ALA A 190 -29.97 -3.08 -0.14
CA ALA A 190 -31.36 -2.64 -0.11
C ALA A 190 -31.82 -2.04 -1.46
N SER A 191 -30.91 -1.80 -2.40
CA SER A 191 -31.20 -1.29 -3.75
C SER A 191 -31.46 -2.41 -4.79
N LEU A 192 -31.56 -3.68 -4.36
CA LEU A 192 -31.91 -4.83 -5.19
C LEU A 192 -33.40 -4.81 -5.61
#